data_54994ab4a740c5432b4d7a8d86abd898
#
_entry.id   54994ab4a740c5432b4d7a8d86abd898
#
_cell.length_a   1.000
_cell.length_b   1.000
_cell.length_c   1.000
_cell.angle_alpha   90.00
_cell.angle_beta   90.00
_cell.angle_gamma   90.00
#
_symmetry.space_group_name_H-M   'P 1'
#
loop_
_entity.id
_entity.type
_entity.pdbx_description
1 polymer ?
#
loop_
_entity_poly.entity_id
_entity_poly.type
_entity_poly.pdbx_seq_one_letter_code
_entity_poly.pdbx_strand_id
1 'polypeptide(L)'
;MIAEGAGEVEINLLPLLWVKGSLFGQLAGHVSRSHHLFLKGPSIRTVTAIFQSPNAYISPKWYINGHRSGRNAPSWNYVAVQAQGRIRFIDDAVWMREHLNALTHSQEASRKEPWSSTQADPEFLESVAARLIGFEVNIEKLCGKRFLSQQRTAADRESLVQHLAQDPRPGAFALSQLIKP
;
A
#
# COMPACT_ATOMS: atom_id res chain seq x y z
N MET A 1 -5.35 -5.10 3.70
CA MET A 1 -6.47 -4.46 4.45
C MET A 1 -6.93 -5.40 5.55
N ILE A 2 -7.13 -4.88 6.74
CA ILE A 2 -7.62 -5.60 7.92
C ILE A 2 -9.08 -5.21 8.10
N ALA A 3 -9.97 -6.20 8.22
CA ALA A 3 -11.38 -6.01 8.50
C ALA A 3 -11.73 -6.71 9.81
N GLU A 4 -12.47 -6.05 10.68
CA GLU A 4 -12.96 -6.60 11.94
C GLU A 4 -14.48 -6.76 11.86
N GLY A 5 -14.97 -7.95 12.15
CA GLY A 5 -16.40 -8.24 12.18
C GLY A 5 -16.68 -9.54 12.93
N ALA A 6 -17.78 -9.56 13.70
CA ALA A 6 -18.24 -10.72 14.47
C ALA A 6 -17.17 -11.36 15.40
N GLY A 7 -16.21 -10.56 15.91
CA GLY A 7 -15.14 -11.04 16.78
C GLY A 7 -13.95 -11.70 16.06
N GLU A 8 -13.95 -11.73 14.74
CA GLU A 8 -12.86 -12.24 13.91
C GLU A 8 -12.12 -11.09 13.21
N VAL A 9 -10.81 -11.27 13.02
CA VAL A 9 -9.95 -10.39 12.22
C VAL A 9 -9.67 -11.07 10.89
N GLU A 10 -9.99 -10.40 9.81
CA GLU A 10 -9.70 -10.88 8.46
C GLU A 10 -8.63 -10.01 7.79
N ILE A 11 -7.58 -10.63 7.26
CA ILE A 11 -6.48 -9.95 6.59
C ILE A 11 -6.57 -10.22 5.09
N ASN A 12 -6.65 -9.16 4.30
CA ASN A 12 -6.79 -9.22 2.86
C ASN A 12 -5.66 -8.45 2.18
N LEU A 13 -4.97 -9.09 1.23
CA LEU A 13 -4.04 -8.43 0.32
C LEU A 13 -4.82 -8.05 -0.95
N LEU A 14 -5.08 -6.77 -1.10
CA LEU A 14 -5.92 -6.25 -2.18
C LEU A 14 -5.24 -5.04 -2.84
N PRO A 15 -5.26 -4.94 -4.18
CA PRO A 15 -4.92 -3.70 -4.85
C PRO A 15 -6.01 -2.65 -4.52
N LEU A 16 -5.57 -1.46 -4.14
CA LEU A 16 -6.46 -0.36 -3.81
C LEU A 16 -6.07 0.88 -4.61
N LEU A 17 -7.05 1.54 -5.19
CA LEU A 17 -6.88 2.82 -5.86
C LEU A 17 -7.31 3.94 -4.92
N TRP A 18 -6.41 4.92 -4.70
CA TRP A 18 -6.79 6.13 -3.99
C TRP A 18 -7.55 7.06 -4.94
N VAL A 19 -8.71 7.53 -4.51
CA VAL A 19 -9.59 8.43 -5.25
C VAL A 19 -9.81 9.70 -4.43
N LYS A 20 -9.77 10.85 -5.10
CA LYS A 20 -10.10 12.12 -4.46
C LYS A 20 -11.58 12.11 -4.03
N GLY A 21 -11.84 12.51 -2.79
CA GLY A 21 -13.20 12.50 -2.23
C GLY A 21 -13.27 13.35 -0.97
N SER A 22 -13.47 12.71 0.19
CA SER A 22 -13.50 13.34 1.52
C SER A 22 -12.14 13.99 1.88
N LEU A 23 -12.02 14.51 3.10
CA LEU A 23 -10.81 15.18 3.61
C LEU A 23 -9.51 14.39 3.35
N PHE A 24 -9.55 13.06 3.50
CA PHE A 24 -8.40 12.17 3.27
C PHE A 24 -8.53 11.35 1.99
N GLY A 25 -9.61 11.55 1.21
CA GLY A 25 -9.92 10.75 0.04
C GLY A 25 -10.61 9.42 0.38
N GLN A 26 -10.70 8.58 -0.63
CA GLN A 26 -11.30 7.25 -0.56
C GLN A 26 -10.35 6.20 -1.13
N LEU A 27 -10.49 4.96 -0.69
CA LEU A 27 -9.84 3.81 -1.31
C LEU A 27 -10.90 3.01 -2.04
N ALA A 28 -10.73 2.83 -3.33
CA ALA A 28 -11.57 1.99 -4.17
C ALA A 28 -10.91 0.63 -4.42
N GLY A 29 -11.68 -0.44 -4.38
CA GLY A 29 -11.22 -1.79 -4.62
C GLY A 29 -12.36 -2.71 -5.06
N HIS A 30 -12.03 -3.95 -5.33
CA HIS A 30 -13.02 -5.00 -5.63
C HIS A 30 -12.57 -6.35 -5.10
N VAL A 31 -13.51 -7.24 -4.90
CA VAL A 31 -13.29 -8.65 -4.56
C VAL A 31 -14.28 -9.53 -5.34
N SER A 32 -14.05 -10.84 -5.35
CA SER A 32 -15.07 -11.78 -5.83
C SER A 32 -16.33 -11.66 -5.00
N ARG A 33 -17.51 -11.87 -5.62
CA ARG A 33 -18.79 -11.97 -4.89
C ARG A 33 -18.83 -13.15 -3.91
N SER A 34 -17.95 -14.12 -4.06
CA SER A 34 -17.77 -15.24 -3.11
C SER A 34 -16.74 -14.96 -2.01
N HIS A 35 -16.12 -13.78 -1.99
CA HIS A 35 -15.08 -13.44 -1.03
C HIS A 35 -15.67 -13.19 0.37
N HIS A 36 -14.98 -13.67 1.42
CA HIS A 36 -15.44 -13.56 2.80
C HIS A 36 -15.66 -12.12 3.24
N LEU A 37 -14.83 -11.19 2.80
CA LEU A 37 -14.98 -9.76 3.08
C LEU A 37 -16.39 -9.24 2.72
N PHE A 38 -16.96 -9.75 1.63
CA PHE A 38 -18.31 -9.39 1.20
C PHE A 38 -19.38 -10.23 1.91
N LEU A 39 -19.17 -11.57 2.02
CA LEU A 39 -20.21 -12.49 2.51
C LEU A 39 -20.46 -12.41 4.02
N LYS A 40 -19.41 -12.15 4.82
CA LYS A 40 -19.44 -12.29 6.29
C LYS A 40 -19.73 -11.01 7.06
N GLY A 41 -20.32 -10.01 6.51
CA GLY A 41 -20.46 -8.84 7.33
C GLY A 41 -21.60 -7.91 6.99
N PRO A 42 -21.92 -6.99 7.88
CA PRO A 42 -22.82 -5.89 7.59
C PRO A 42 -22.31 -5.12 6.37
N SER A 43 -23.22 -4.48 5.64
CA SER A 43 -22.89 -3.68 4.44
C SER A 43 -21.95 -2.51 4.73
N ILE A 44 -21.87 -2.08 6.00
CA ILE A 44 -20.97 -1.01 6.46
C ILE A 44 -20.20 -1.50 7.69
N ARG A 45 -18.87 -1.43 7.65
CA ARG A 45 -17.98 -1.75 8.78
C ARG A 45 -16.68 -0.96 8.68
N THR A 46 -16.00 -0.84 9.80
CA THR A 46 -14.68 -0.21 9.86
C THR A 46 -13.62 -1.16 9.37
N VAL A 47 -12.73 -0.67 8.54
CA VAL A 47 -11.56 -1.39 8.05
C VAL A 47 -10.30 -0.54 8.20
N THR A 48 -9.16 -1.20 8.25
CA THR A 48 -7.84 -0.56 8.29
C THR A 48 -7.02 -1.05 7.11
N ALA A 49 -6.67 -0.16 6.19
CA ALA A 49 -5.71 -0.43 5.13
C ALA A 49 -4.31 -0.03 5.61
N ILE A 50 -3.34 -0.90 5.41
CA ILE A 50 -1.93 -0.65 5.73
C ILE A 50 -1.15 -0.68 4.43
N PHE A 51 -0.44 0.42 4.15
CA PHE A 51 0.49 0.55 3.04
C PHE A 51 1.90 0.62 3.62
N GLN A 52 2.79 -0.23 3.14
CA GLN A 52 4.16 -0.28 3.58
C GLN A 52 5.10 0.01 2.42
N SER A 53 6.04 0.91 2.63
CA SER A 53 7.11 1.20 1.68
C SER A 53 8.18 0.10 1.68
N PRO A 54 9.15 0.16 0.76
CA PRO A 54 10.37 -0.58 0.92
C PRO A 54 10.96 -0.38 2.31
N ASN A 55 11.51 -1.44 2.89
CA ASN A 55 12.07 -1.43 4.23
C ASN A 55 13.35 -2.26 4.27
N ALA A 56 14.24 -1.97 5.20
CA ALA A 56 15.47 -2.71 5.36
C ALA A 56 16.01 -2.67 6.79
N TYR A 57 16.74 -3.72 7.13
CA TYR A 57 17.61 -3.78 8.29
C TYR A 57 18.75 -2.76 8.15
N ILE A 58 19.06 -2.07 9.23
CA ILE A 58 20.16 -1.12 9.32
C ILE A 58 21.25 -1.69 10.23
N SER A 59 22.40 -1.96 9.64
CA SER A 59 23.55 -2.42 10.39
C SER A 59 24.16 -1.30 11.23
N PRO A 60 24.48 -1.53 12.52
CA PRO A 60 25.21 -0.55 13.33
C PRO A 60 26.61 -0.23 12.79
N LYS A 61 27.18 -1.09 11.94
CA LYS A 61 28.46 -0.86 11.26
C LYS A 61 28.41 0.28 10.24
N TRP A 62 27.23 0.66 9.79
CA TRP A 62 27.05 1.72 8.80
C TRP A 62 27.04 3.13 9.41
N TYR A 63 26.99 3.26 10.74
CA TYR A 63 27.05 4.55 11.41
C TYR A 63 28.49 4.98 11.64
N ILE A 64 28.85 6.17 11.16
CA ILE A 64 30.22 6.72 11.29
C ILE A 64 30.50 7.10 12.75
N ASN A 65 29.56 7.82 13.37
CA ASN A 65 29.78 8.38 14.71
C ASN A 65 29.63 7.37 15.84
N GLY A 66 28.99 6.25 15.60
CA GLY A 66 28.78 5.24 16.62
C GLY A 66 29.91 4.23 16.78
N HIS A 67 30.81 4.13 15.82
CA HIS A 67 31.96 3.21 15.92
C HIS A 67 32.86 3.51 17.11
N ARG A 68 33.06 4.79 17.43
CA ARG A 68 33.97 5.23 18.51
C ARG A 68 33.40 4.98 19.89
N SER A 69 32.08 5.01 20.07
CA SER A 69 31.43 4.92 21.38
C SER A 69 30.94 3.51 21.71
N GLY A 70 30.87 2.60 20.75
CA GLY A 70 30.24 1.28 20.90
C GLY A 70 28.74 1.33 21.18
N ARG A 71 28.12 2.52 21.14
CA ARG A 71 26.71 2.76 21.49
C ARG A 71 25.78 2.74 20.25
N ASN A 72 25.96 1.76 19.39
CA ASN A 72 25.08 1.53 18.24
C ASN A 72 24.39 0.19 18.35
N ALA A 73 23.09 0.20 18.07
CA ALA A 73 22.27 -0.98 17.96
C ALA A 73 21.74 -1.15 16.54
N PRO A 74 21.46 -2.38 16.12
CA PRO A 74 20.72 -2.63 14.88
C PRO A 74 19.36 -1.94 14.90
N SER A 75 18.88 -1.59 13.71
CA SER A 75 17.62 -0.92 13.54
C SER A 75 16.91 -1.41 12.27
N TRP A 76 15.67 -0.96 12.06
CA TRP A 76 14.89 -1.24 10.87
C TRP A 76 14.26 0.06 10.35
N ASN A 77 14.57 0.42 9.14
CA ASN A 77 13.99 1.62 8.52
C ASN A 77 12.81 1.27 7.62
N TYR A 78 11.76 2.06 7.70
CA TYR A 78 10.52 1.90 6.93
C TYR A 78 9.69 3.19 6.89
N VAL A 79 8.75 3.23 5.96
CA VAL A 79 7.61 4.14 5.99
C VAL A 79 6.35 3.30 5.91
N ALA A 80 5.35 3.61 6.71
CA ALA A 80 4.05 2.97 6.65
C ALA A 80 2.94 4.01 6.77
N VAL A 81 1.86 3.79 6.05
CA VAL A 81 0.63 4.59 6.15
C VAL A 81 -0.50 3.66 6.54
N GLN A 82 -1.26 4.07 7.55
CA GLN A 82 -2.46 3.40 8.01
C GLN A 82 -3.65 4.31 7.72
N ALA A 83 -4.58 3.82 6.91
CA ALA A 83 -5.83 4.48 6.58
C ALA A 83 -6.98 3.67 7.19
N GLN A 84 -7.75 4.29 8.08
CA GLN A 84 -8.91 3.69 8.72
C GLN A 84 -10.17 4.40 8.26
N GLY A 85 -11.21 3.62 7.97
CA GLY A 85 -12.47 4.16 7.49
C GLY A 85 -13.57 3.12 7.37
N ARG A 86 -14.73 3.55 6.89
CA ARG A 86 -15.88 2.68 6.68
C ARG A 86 -15.91 2.16 5.25
N ILE A 87 -16.05 0.85 5.13
CA ILE A 87 -16.23 0.17 3.85
C ILE A 87 -17.71 0.17 3.46
N ARG A 88 -17.98 0.47 2.19
CA ARG A 88 -19.28 0.35 1.52
C ARG A 88 -19.12 -0.49 0.27
N PHE A 89 -19.94 -1.52 0.12
CA PHE A 89 -19.95 -2.32 -1.10
C PHE A 89 -20.81 -1.65 -2.17
N ILE A 90 -20.40 -1.85 -3.43
CA ILE A 90 -21.01 -1.23 -4.61
C ILE A 90 -21.32 -2.34 -5.60
N ASP A 91 -22.61 -2.57 -5.83
CA ASP A 91 -23.11 -3.49 -6.84
C ASP A 91 -23.64 -2.70 -8.04
N ASP A 92 -22.70 -2.17 -8.83
CA ASP A 92 -22.98 -1.36 -9.99
C ASP A 92 -21.98 -1.70 -11.11
N ALA A 93 -22.52 -2.12 -12.25
CA ALA A 93 -21.72 -2.57 -13.39
C ALA A 93 -20.97 -1.42 -14.07
N VAL A 94 -21.50 -0.19 -14.06
CA VAL A 94 -20.84 0.98 -14.64
C VAL A 94 -19.67 1.36 -13.76
N TRP A 95 -19.88 1.50 -12.45
CA TRP A 95 -18.83 1.75 -11.47
C TRP A 95 -17.71 0.70 -11.55
N MET A 96 -18.08 -0.59 -11.64
CA MET A 96 -17.10 -1.68 -11.72
C MET A 96 -16.21 -1.54 -12.96
N ARG A 97 -16.78 -1.24 -14.11
CA ARG A 97 -16.03 -1.05 -15.36
C ARG A 97 -15.06 0.14 -15.26
N GLU A 98 -15.55 1.26 -14.74
CA GLU A 98 -14.74 2.47 -14.53
C GLU A 98 -13.59 2.20 -13.56
N HIS A 99 -13.86 1.52 -12.45
CA HIS A 99 -12.85 1.14 -11.46
C HIS A 99 -11.78 0.21 -12.05
N LEU A 100 -12.17 -0.84 -12.78
CA LEU A 100 -11.21 -1.76 -13.40
C LEU A 100 -10.34 -1.04 -14.43
N ASN A 101 -10.91 -0.16 -15.23
CA ASN A 101 -10.16 0.66 -16.18
C ASN A 101 -9.18 1.60 -15.48
N ALA A 102 -9.62 2.30 -14.43
CA ALA A 102 -8.76 3.21 -13.66
C ALA A 102 -7.62 2.47 -12.96
N LEU A 103 -7.90 1.31 -12.36
CA LEU A 103 -6.89 0.46 -11.72
C LEU A 103 -5.87 -0.05 -12.74
N THR A 104 -6.33 -0.57 -13.88
CA THR A 104 -5.47 -1.01 -14.98
C THR A 104 -4.59 0.13 -15.46
N HIS A 105 -5.18 1.28 -15.75
CA HIS A 105 -4.42 2.45 -16.19
C HIS A 105 -3.34 2.85 -15.18
N SER A 106 -3.64 2.86 -13.90
CA SER A 106 -2.67 3.20 -12.85
C SER A 106 -1.48 2.24 -12.78
N GLN A 107 -1.70 0.95 -13.08
CA GLN A 107 -0.65 -0.08 -13.06
C GLN A 107 0.15 -0.14 -14.36
N GLU A 108 -0.46 0.22 -15.47
CA GLU A 108 0.15 0.17 -16.80
C GLU A 108 0.86 1.48 -17.19
N ALA A 109 0.54 2.61 -16.55
CA ALA A 109 1.00 3.94 -16.96
C ALA A 109 2.53 4.10 -17.07
N SER A 110 3.31 3.31 -16.33
CA SER A 110 4.78 3.34 -16.35
C SER A 110 5.41 2.39 -17.37
N ARG A 111 4.62 1.56 -18.06
CA ARG A 111 5.12 0.57 -19.02
C ARG A 111 5.37 1.24 -20.37
N LYS A 112 6.36 0.73 -21.09
CA LYS A 112 6.68 1.20 -22.45
C LYS A 112 5.52 0.97 -23.43
N GLU A 113 4.82 -0.15 -23.27
CA GLU A 113 3.66 -0.54 -24.06
C GLU A 113 2.52 -0.90 -23.08
N PRO A 114 1.73 0.09 -22.61
CA PRO A 114 0.69 -0.14 -21.65
C PRO A 114 -0.46 -0.95 -22.27
N TRP A 115 -0.91 -1.95 -21.54
CA TRP A 115 -2.12 -2.69 -21.88
C TRP A 115 -3.37 -1.88 -21.54
N SER A 116 -4.41 -2.05 -22.35
CA SER A 116 -5.72 -1.41 -22.13
C SER A 116 -6.84 -2.43 -22.30
N SER A 117 -7.95 -2.25 -21.61
CA SER A 117 -9.13 -3.12 -21.71
C SER A 117 -9.72 -3.19 -23.12
N THR A 118 -9.43 -2.24 -24.01
CA THR A 118 -9.84 -2.27 -25.41
C THR A 118 -9.13 -3.38 -26.23
N GLN A 119 -8.08 -4.00 -25.68
CA GLN A 119 -7.35 -5.10 -26.32
C GLN A 119 -7.93 -6.48 -25.96
N ALA A 120 -8.88 -6.54 -25.05
CA ALA A 120 -9.54 -7.78 -24.65
C ALA A 120 -10.94 -7.90 -25.27
N ASP A 121 -11.42 -9.12 -25.36
CA ASP A 121 -12.80 -9.40 -25.78
C ASP A 121 -13.82 -8.77 -24.79
N PRO A 122 -14.75 -7.93 -25.28
CA PRO A 122 -15.70 -7.23 -24.41
C PRO A 122 -16.64 -8.16 -23.63
N GLU A 123 -17.13 -9.24 -24.23
CA GLU A 123 -18.04 -10.18 -23.58
C GLU A 123 -17.32 -10.93 -22.46
N PHE A 124 -16.06 -11.28 -22.69
CA PHE A 124 -15.21 -11.87 -21.66
C PHE A 124 -15.04 -10.94 -20.48
N LEU A 125 -14.71 -9.65 -20.72
CA LEU A 125 -14.54 -8.66 -19.66
C LEU A 125 -15.82 -8.45 -18.85
N GLU A 126 -16.98 -8.39 -19.50
CA GLU A 126 -18.27 -8.30 -18.83
C GLU A 126 -18.54 -9.53 -17.97
N SER A 127 -18.25 -10.73 -18.48
CA SER A 127 -18.42 -11.97 -17.73
C SER A 127 -17.53 -12.06 -16.49
N VAL A 128 -16.32 -11.51 -16.55
CA VAL A 128 -15.41 -11.42 -15.41
C VAL A 128 -15.92 -10.38 -14.41
N ALA A 129 -16.27 -9.18 -14.87
CA ALA A 129 -16.74 -8.09 -14.03
C ALA A 129 -18.04 -8.47 -13.27
N ALA A 130 -18.94 -9.24 -13.88
CA ALA A 130 -20.17 -9.71 -13.24
C ALA A 130 -19.94 -10.58 -11.99
N ARG A 131 -18.77 -11.22 -11.86
CA ARG A 131 -18.38 -12.03 -10.71
C ARG A 131 -17.74 -11.23 -9.57
N LEU A 132 -17.55 -9.94 -9.77
CA LEU A 132 -16.92 -9.04 -8.82
C LEU A 132 -17.95 -8.18 -8.08
N ILE A 133 -17.60 -7.73 -6.91
CA ILE A 133 -18.29 -6.71 -6.14
C ILE A 133 -17.30 -5.59 -5.81
N GLY A 134 -17.68 -4.37 -6.09
CA GLY A 134 -16.89 -3.19 -5.77
C GLY A 134 -17.01 -2.82 -4.30
N PHE A 135 -16.04 -2.06 -3.82
CA PHE A 135 -16.15 -1.40 -2.53
C PHE A 135 -15.37 -0.08 -2.52
N GLU A 136 -15.82 0.81 -1.67
CA GLU A 136 -15.11 2.03 -1.30
C GLU A 136 -14.89 2.07 0.21
N VAL A 137 -13.74 2.59 0.61
CA VAL A 137 -13.44 2.92 2.00
C VAL A 137 -13.31 4.42 2.11
N ASN A 138 -14.28 5.06 2.76
CA ASN A 138 -14.17 6.48 3.08
C ASN A 138 -13.19 6.64 4.24
N ILE A 139 -12.04 7.31 3.97
CA ILE A 139 -10.98 7.45 4.97
C ILE A 139 -11.40 8.49 6.02
N GLU A 140 -11.54 8.04 7.26
CA GLU A 140 -11.89 8.86 8.42
C GLU A 140 -10.64 9.24 9.24
N LYS A 141 -9.62 8.36 9.22
CA LYS A 141 -8.36 8.58 9.95
C LYS A 141 -7.17 8.12 9.11
N LEU A 142 -6.16 8.98 9.04
CA LEU A 142 -4.90 8.70 8.35
C LEU A 142 -3.74 8.89 9.32
N CYS A 143 -2.87 7.88 9.42
CA CYS A 143 -1.69 7.92 10.27
C CYS A 143 -0.47 7.46 9.47
N GLY A 144 0.56 8.32 9.41
CA GLY A 144 1.84 8.01 8.78
C GLY A 144 2.92 7.73 9.83
N LYS A 145 3.71 6.70 9.61
CA LYS A 145 4.95 6.43 10.36
C LYS A 145 6.13 6.50 9.40
N ARG A 146 7.10 7.32 9.75
CA ARG A 146 8.34 7.46 9.01
C ARG A 146 9.50 7.20 9.96
N PHE A 147 10.18 6.10 9.79
CA PHE A 147 11.37 5.73 10.55
C PHE A 147 12.54 5.52 9.57
N LEU A 148 13.29 6.61 9.32
CA LEU A 148 14.32 6.68 8.30
C LEU A 148 15.63 7.25 8.89
N SER A 149 15.91 6.93 10.15
CA SER A 149 17.10 7.42 10.88
C SER A 149 17.19 8.96 10.97
N GLN A 150 16.04 9.66 11.02
CA GLN A 150 15.98 11.14 11.04
C GLN A 150 16.73 11.76 12.21
N GLN A 151 16.85 11.04 13.33
CA GLN A 151 17.56 11.44 14.55
C GLN A 151 19.08 11.31 14.45
N ARG A 152 19.58 10.69 13.38
CA ARG A 152 21.02 10.52 13.16
C ARG A 152 21.64 11.77 12.53
N THR A 153 22.95 11.89 12.67
CA THR A 153 23.71 12.98 12.04
C THR A 153 23.63 12.90 10.51
N ALA A 154 23.88 14.00 9.81
CA ALA A 154 23.94 14.02 8.35
C ALA A 154 24.95 12.98 7.82
N ALA A 155 26.16 12.94 8.41
CA ALA A 155 27.19 11.97 8.03
C ALA A 155 26.75 10.52 8.20
N ASP A 156 26.04 10.20 9.28
CA ASP A 156 25.48 8.85 9.47
C ASP A 156 24.41 8.54 8.42
N ARG A 157 23.51 9.48 8.10
CA ARG A 157 22.48 9.28 7.08
C ARG A 157 23.07 9.11 5.68
N GLU A 158 24.07 9.89 5.34
CA GLU A 158 24.81 9.78 4.08
C GLU A 158 25.48 8.41 3.93
N SER A 159 26.16 7.95 4.98
CA SER A 159 26.72 6.60 5.04
C SER A 159 25.64 5.51 4.88
N LEU A 160 24.49 5.66 5.52
CA LEU A 160 23.37 4.73 5.35
C LEU A 160 22.87 4.67 3.91
N VAL A 161 22.72 5.82 3.24
CA VAL A 161 22.30 5.87 1.83
C VAL A 161 23.28 5.10 0.94
N GLN A 162 24.59 5.30 1.14
CA GLN A 162 25.62 4.62 0.36
C GLN A 162 25.60 3.10 0.56
N HIS A 163 25.49 2.64 1.80
CA HIS A 163 25.44 1.19 2.09
C HIS A 163 24.14 0.53 1.60
N LEU A 164 22.99 1.19 1.79
CA LEU A 164 21.71 0.68 1.31
C LEU A 164 21.63 0.62 -0.22
N ALA A 165 22.27 1.58 -0.91
CA ALA A 165 22.33 1.60 -2.36
C ALA A 165 23.12 0.42 -2.95
N GLN A 166 24.04 -0.16 -2.18
CA GLN A 166 24.88 -1.30 -2.56
C GLN A 166 24.41 -2.63 -1.96
N ASP A 167 23.43 -2.59 -1.05
CA ASP A 167 22.91 -3.78 -0.38
C ASP A 167 22.05 -4.62 -1.37
N PRO A 168 22.38 -5.90 -1.62
CA PRO A 168 21.66 -6.75 -2.57
C PRO A 168 20.25 -7.17 -2.08
N ARG A 169 19.91 -6.90 -0.82
CA ARG A 169 18.61 -7.30 -0.26
C ARG A 169 17.46 -6.53 -0.90
N PRO A 170 16.33 -7.20 -1.16
CA PRO A 170 15.16 -6.56 -1.74
C PRO A 170 14.73 -5.33 -0.95
N GLY A 171 14.43 -4.24 -1.64
CA GLY A 171 13.94 -2.99 -1.07
C GLY A 171 15.03 -2.05 -0.51
N ALA A 172 16.27 -2.50 -0.32
CA ALA A 172 17.33 -1.66 0.25
C ALA A 172 17.64 -0.43 -0.62
N PHE A 173 17.83 -0.62 -1.92
CA PHE A 173 18.05 0.48 -2.86
C PHE A 173 16.87 1.47 -2.85
N ALA A 174 15.64 0.99 -2.95
CA ALA A 174 14.46 1.85 -2.94
C ALA A 174 14.31 2.61 -1.62
N LEU A 175 14.69 1.98 -0.48
CA LEU A 175 14.71 2.65 0.82
C LEU A 175 15.75 3.76 0.88
N SER A 176 16.92 3.57 0.26
CA SER A 176 17.97 4.60 0.24
C SER A 176 17.49 5.92 -0.36
N GLN A 177 16.58 5.85 -1.35
CA GLN A 177 15.99 7.03 -2.01
C GLN A 177 15.04 7.83 -1.09
N LEU A 178 14.58 7.24 0.01
CA LEU A 178 13.67 7.88 0.96
C LEU A 178 14.40 8.58 2.11
N ILE A 179 15.68 8.25 2.34
CA ILE A 179 16.50 8.87 3.39
C ILE A 179 17.08 10.17 2.84
N LYS A 180 16.83 11.27 3.53
CA LYS A 180 17.44 12.56 3.22
C LYS A 180 18.73 12.70 4.04
N PRO A 181 19.89 12.88 3.39
CA PRO A 181 21.15 13.15 4.07
C PRO A 181 21.12 14.40 4.95
#